data_ae26cb6c99bab5ef2ebd1e824bd4eb59
#
_entry.id   ae26cb6c99bab5ef2ebd1e824bd4eb59
#
_cell.length_a   1.000
_cell.length_b   1.000
_cell.length_c   1.000
_cell.angle_alpha   90.00
_cell.angle_beta   90.00
_cell.angle_gamma   90.00
#
_symmetry.space_group_name_H-M   'P 1'
#
loop_
_entity.id
_entity.type
_entity.pdbx_description
1 polymer ?
#
loop_
_entity_poly.entity_id
_entity_poly.type
_entity_poly.pdbx_seq_one_letter_code
_entity_poly.pdbx_strand_id
1 'polypeptide(L)'
;MVPTAFTKDYLLIYDFEGNQELKLFAKEYARRHNLKIYAIADTYPLLYADKNLMKAGPKEFVSMIYHCKAFISNSFHGTAFSILFNKPVFVFNRHRHKVNSRMQSLMTLFGLNDCILTSQKEWEFAYDYPFNFSYINSIKETELVKSKAFIDNLLMKCSKESL
;
A
#
# COMPACT_ATOMS: atom_id res chain seq x y z
N MET A 1 13.15 -12.56 2.55
CA MET A 1 13.22 -12.73 4.03
C MET A 1 13.28 -11.34 4.63
N VAL A 2 12.43 -11.01 5.62
CA VAL A 2 12.52 -9.72 6.33
C VAL A 2 13.85 -9.69 7.08
N PRO A 3 14.62 -8.60 7.03
CA PRO A 3 15.82 -8.47 7.84
C PRO A 3 15.49 -8.74 9.32
N THR A 4 16.35 -9.46 10.04
CA THR A 4 16.15 -9.84 11.44
C THR A 4 15.86 -8.66 12.38
N ALA A 5 16.27 -7.46 11.99
CA ALA A 5 15.99 -6.22 12.72
C ALA A 5 14.51 -5.79 12.71
N PHE A 6 13.66 -6.41 11.87
CA PHE A 6 12.23 -6.05 11.65
C PHE A 6 11.32 -7.21 12.08
N THR A 7 11.47 -7.68 13.30
CA THR A 7 10.77 -8.89 13.79
C THR A 7 9.52 -8.60 14.65
N LYS A 8 9.29 -7.35 15.04
CA LYS A 8 8.11 -6.95 15.83
C LYS A 8 6.92 -6.64 14.92
N ASP A 9 5.71 -6.72 15.46
CA ASP A 9 4.51 -6.23 14.79
C ASP A 9 4.66 -4.74 14.49
N TYR A 10 4.46 -4.36 13.22
CA TYR A 10 4.74 -3.00 12.78
C TYR A 10 3.74 -2.47 11.76
N LEU A 11 3.56 -1.17 11.83
CA LEU A 11 3.03 -0.32 10.78
C LEU A 11 4.15 0.03 9.82
N LEU A 12 3.98 -0.22 8.54
CA LEU A 12 4.98 0.14 7.53
C LEU A 12 4.64 1.48 6.88
N ILE A 13 5.64 2.35 6.79
CA ILE A 13 5.54 3.66 6.13
C ILE A 13 6.44 3.67 4.89
N TYR A 14 5.90 4.19 3.78
CA TYR A 14 6.68 4.53 2.60
C TYR A 14 6.20 5.86 2.04
N ASP A 15 6.90 6.92 2.40
CA ASP A 15 6.54 8.31 2.11
C ASP A 15 7.66 9.00 1.33
N PHE A 16 7.36 9.50 0.14
CA PHE A 16 8.32 10.15 -0.76
C PHE A 16 8.59 11.62 -0.45
N GLU A 17 7.73 12.28 0.33
CA GLU A 17 7.72 13.74 0.41
C GLU A 17 7.78 14.30 1.85
N GLY A 18 7.81 13.44 2.86
CA GLY A 18 7.76 13.88 4.25
C GLY A 18 6.40 14.49 4.62
N ASN A 19 5.31 13.86 4.23
CA ASN A 19 3.96 14.36 4.45
C ASN A 19 3.63 14.42 5.95
N GLN A 20 3.33 15.62 6.46
CA GLN A 20 3.06 15.85 7.89
C GLN A 20 1.74 15.21 8.34
N GLU A 21 0.72 15.19 7.50
CA GLU A 21 -0.57 14.55 7.82
C GLU A 21 -0.39 13.04 7.91
N LEU A 22 0.32 12.42 6.95
CA LEU A 22 0.70 11.03 7.00
C LEU A 22 1.44 10.69 8.30
N LYS A 23 2.41 11.50 8.69
CA LYS A 23 3.15 11.33 9.94
C LYS A 23 2.24 11.37 11.17
N LEU A 24 1.33 12.33 11.25
CA LEU A 24 0.42 12.47 12.38
C LEU A 24 -0.53 11.27 12.47
N PHE A 25 -1.14 10.89 11.36
CA PHE A 25 -2.00 9.73 11.27
C PHE A 25 -1.26 8.43 11.65
N ALA A 26 -0.07 8.22 11.10
CA ALA A 26 0.74 7.04 11.36
C ALA A 26 1.10 6.87 12.83
N LYS A 27 1.46 7.97 13.52
CA LYS A 27 1.78 7.95 14.95
C LYS A 27 0.56 7.56 15.78
N GLU A 28 -0.60 8.12 15.49
CA GLU A 28 -1.83 7.81 16.23
C GLU A 28 -2.31 6.39 15.91
N TYR A 29 -2.28 5.96 14.65
CA TYR A 29 -2.61 4.59 14.25
C TYR A 29 -1.72 3.57 14.97
N ALA A 30 -0.41 3.78 14.96
CA ALA A 30 0.54 2.89 15.63
C ALA A 30 0.31 2.83 17.16
N ARG A 31 -0.02 3.96 17.78
CA ARG A 31 -0.36 4.03 19.21
C ARG A 31 -1.63 3.22 19.54
N ARG A 32 -2.70 3.39 18.75
CA ARG A 32 -3.98 2.69 18.96
C ARG A 32 -3.87 1.18 18.81
N HIS A 33 -3.08 0.74 17.84
CA HIS A 33 -2.92 -0.68 17.52
C HIS A 33 -1.66 -1.32 18.15
N ASN A 34 -0.96 -0.61 19.04
CA ASN A 34 0.26 -1.08 19.71
C ASN A 34 1.34 -1.60 18.71
N LEU A 35 1.55 -0.86 17.63
CA LEU A 35 2.51 -1.20 16.59
C LEU A 35 3.78 -0.35 16.68
N LYS A 36 4.90 -0.91 16.23
CA LYS A 36 6.09 -0.14 15.93
C LYS A 36 5.96 0.53 14.57
N ILE A 37 6.56 1.69 14.38
CA ILE A 37 6.61 2.35 13.09
C ILE A 37 7.93 1.98 12.40
N TYR A 38 7.84 1.24 11.30
CA TYR A 38 8.98 0.96 10.44
C TYR A 38 8.81 1.69 9.11
N ALA A 39 9.90 2.19 8.57
CA ALA A 39 9.88 2.94 7.33
C ALA A 39 10.83 2.36 6.28
N ILE A 40 10.41 2.39 5.04
CA ILE A 40 11.30 2.27 3.89
C ILE A 40 11.64 3.69 3.48
N ALA A 41 12.92 4.01 3.39
CA ALA A 41 13.41 5.34 3.04
C ALA A 41 14.57 5.23 2.05
N ASP A 42 14.66 6.17 1.12
CA ASP A 42 15.70 6.17 0.10
C ASP A 42 16.83 7.13 0.47
N THR A 43 16.53 8.42 0.56
CA THR A 43 17.55 9.47 0.75
C THR A 43 17.73 9.84 2.23
N TYR A 44 16.63 10.04 2.96
CA TYR A 44 16.65 10.46 4.36
C TYR A 44 15.74 9.58 5.21
N PRO A 45 16.19 9.21 6.43
CA PRO A 45 15.36 8.44 7.35
C PRO A 45 14.18 9.27 7.85
N LEU A 46 13.04 8.61 8.09
CA LEU A 46 11.92 9.20 8.80
C LEU A 46 12.24 9.20 10.31
N LEU A 47 12.55 10.37 10.86
CA LEU A 47 13.01 10.49 12.26
C LEU A 47 11.97 10.06 13.31
N TYR A 48 10.70 9.97 12.93
CA TYR A 48 9.62 9.50 13.80
C TYR A 48 9.40 7.98 13.74
N ALA A 49 10.07 7.27 12.83
CA ALA A 49 10.02 5.83 12.76
C ALA A 49 10.97 5.18 13.77
N ASP A 50 10.52 4.09 14.40
CA ASP A 50 11.36 3.28 15.29
C ASP A 50 12.55 2.66 14.55
N LYS A 51 12.35 2.31 13.26
CA LYS A 51 13.41 1.80 12.39
C LYS A 51 13.19 2.24 10.94
N ASN A 52 14.31 2.47 10.26
CA ASN A 52 14.34 2.79 8.85
C ASN A 52 15.13 1.71 8.08
N LEU A 53 14.55 1.18 7.02
CA LEU A 53 15.26 0.39 6.02
C LEU A 53 15.65 1.32 4.87
N MET A 54 16.92 1.70 4.86
CA MET A 54 17.47 2.59 3.83
C MET A 54 17.78 1.80 2.56
N LYS A 55 17.42 2.37 1.40
CA LYS A 55 17.73 1.82 0.07
C LYS A 55 17.26 0.38 -0.10
N ALA A 56 16.02 0.09 0.31
CA ALA A 56 15.43 -1.22 0.15
C ALA A 56 15.40 -1.65 -1.33
N GLY A 57 15.92 -2.83 -1.61
CA GLY A 57 15.75 -3.45 -2.92
C GLY A 57 14.31 -3.99 -3.11
N PRO A 58 13.96 -4.44 -4.34
CA PRO A 58 12.60 -4.94 -4.61
C PRO A 58 12.16 -6.10 -3.70
N LYS A 59 13.06 -7.00 -3.35
CA LYS A 59 12.75 -8.15 -2.48
C LYS A 59 12.44 -7.69 -1.05
N GLU A 60 13.24 -6.80 -0.51
CA GLU A 60 13.05 -6.22 0.82
C GLU A 60 11.75 -5.41 0.86
N PHE A 61 11.48 -4.59 -0.15
CA PHE A 61 10.27 -3.81 -0.27
C PHE A 61 9.01 -4.69 -0.20
N VAL A 62 8.93 -5.71 -1.05
CA VAL A 62 7.80 -6.65 -1.08
C VAL A 62 7.69 -7.43 0.23
N SER A 63 8.81 -7.89 0.77
CA SER A 63 8.86 -8.62 2.03
C SER A 63 8.38 -7.79 3.22
N MET A 64 8.75 -6.52 3.29
CA MET A 64 8.30 -5.60 4.35
C MET A 64 6.79 -5.38 4.29
N ILE A 65 6.20 -5.22 3.10
CA ILE A 65 4.75 -5.08 2.94
C ILE A 65 4.04 -6.39 3.31
N TYR A 66 4.58 -7.53 2.88
CA TYR A 66 3.98 -8.83 3.18
C TYR A 66 3.86 -9.10 4.69
N HIS A 67 4.84 -8.67 5.48
CA HIS A 67 4.89 -8.94 6.93
C HIS A 67 4.34 -7.81 7.81
N CYS A 68 4.02 -6.64 7.26
CA CYS A 68 3.44 -5.57 8.08
C CYS A 68 2.02 -5.89 8.54
N LYS A 69 1.56 -5.22 9.60
CA LYS A 69 0.16 -5.28 10.07
C LYS A 69 -0.72 -4.27 9.33
N ALA A 70 -0.16 -3.14 8.93
CA ALA A 70 -0.81 -2.13 8.09
C ALA A 70 0.27 -1.36 7.30
N PHE A 71 -0.16 -0.72 6.23
CA PHE A 71 0.71 0.06 5.35
C PHE A 71 0.13 1.46 5.11
N ILE A 72 0.96 2.48 5.26
CA ILE A 72 0.57 3.87 4.99
C ILE A 72 1.56 4.46 3.99
N SER A 73 1.05 5.02 2.90
CA SER A 73 1.91 5.50 1.83
C SER A 73 1.23 6.49 0.88
N ASN A 74 2.05 7.11 0.05
CA ASN A 74 1.67 7.82 -1.16
C ASN A 74 2.19 7.13 -2.43
N SER A 75 2.54 5.84 -2.36
CA SER A 75 3.07 5.01 -3.44
C SER A 75 2.02 4.10 -4.07
N PHE A 76 1.82 4.21 -5.38
CA PHE A 76 0.94 3.31 -6.12
C PHE A 76 1.36 1.83 -5.98
N HIS A 77 2.64 1.52 -6.19
CA HIS A 77 3.12 0.14 -6.12
C HIS A 77 2.98 -0.44 -4.71
N GLY A 78 3.29 0.34 -3.68
CA GLY A 78 3.11 -0.09 -2.30
C GLY A 78 1.64 -0.40 -1.98
N THR A 79 0.72 0.44 -2.43
CA THR A 79 -0.73 0.23 -2.28
C THR A 79 -1.18 -1.04 -3.00
N ALA A 80 -0.74 -1.26 -4.23
CA ALA A 80 -1.09 -2.46 -5.00
C ALA A 80 -0.61 -3.74 -4.30
N PHE A 81 0.63 -3.78 -3.80
CA PHE A 81 1.13 -4.92 -3.02
C PHE A 81 0.38 -5.12 -1.70
N SER A 82 -0.01 -4.02 -1.03
CA SER A 82 -0.79 -4.13 0.21
C SER A 82 -2.15 -4.78 -0.03
N ILE A 83 -2.85 -4.38 -1.08
CA ILE A 83 -4.11 -5.00 -1.50
C ILE A 83 -3.89 -6.47 -1.86
N LEU A 84 -2.84 -6.77 -2.64
CA LEU A 84 -2.50 -8.14 -3.03
C LEU A 84 -2.28 -9.05 -1.82
N PHE A 85 -1.63 -8.55 -0.78
CA PHE A 85 -1.31 -9.31 0.44
C PHE A 85 -2.36 -9.18 1.57
N ASN A 86 -3.52 -8.62 1.29
CA ASN A 86 -4.58 -8.41 2.28
C ASN A 86 -4.09 -7.62 3.51
N LYS A 87 -3.38 -6.52 3.27
CA LYS A 87 -2.94 -5.62 4.33
C LYS A 87 -3.85 -4.40 4.41
N PRO A 88 -4.28 -3.99 5.61
CA PRO A 88 -4.85 -2.67 5.80
C PRO A 88 -3.96 -1.62 5.16
N VAL A 89 -4.53 -0.74 4.32
CA VAL A 89 -3.78 0.26 3.57
C VAL A 89 -4.47 1.60 3.61
N PHE A 90 -3.71 2.65 3.93
CA PHE A 90 -4.18 4.03 3.90
C PHE A 90 -3.28 4.85 2.99
N VAL A 91 -3.91 5.66 2.15
CA VAL A 91 -3.25 6.43 1.11
C VAL A 91 -3.38 7.92 1.41
N PHE A 92 -2.26 8.61 1.33
CA PHE A 92 -2.19 10.06 1.43
C PHE A 92 -1.83 10.68 0.09
N ASN A 93 -2.38 11.87 -0.17
CA ASN A 93 -2.04 12.63 -1.35
C ASN A 93 -0.61 13.16 -1.28
N ARG A 94 0.03 13.27 -2.43
CA ARG A 94 1.28 14.02 -2.56
C ARG A 94 0.98 15.52 -2.57
N HIS A 95 1.75 16.31 -1.84
CA HIS A 95 1.54 17.78 -1.75
C HIS A 95 1.61 18.49 -3.12
N ARG A 96 2.40 17.96 -4.05
CA ARG A 96 2.63 18.57 -5.37
C ARG A 96 1.83 17.94 -6.51
N HIS A 97 1.14 16.86 -6.27
CA HIS A 97 0.36 16.13 -7.28
C HIS A 97 -0.98 15.74 -6.67
N LYS A 98 -2.07 16.12 -7.34
CA LYS A 98 -3.39 15.53 -7.05
C LYS A 98 -3.26 14.01 -7.06
N VAL A 99 -4.12 13.31 -6.32
CA VAL A 99 -4.16 11.84 -6.32
C VAL A 99 -3.91 11.36 -7.73
N ASN A 100 -2.88 10.56 -7.90
CA ASN A 100 -2.63 9.92 -9.17
C ASN A 100 -3.91 9.16 -9.57
N SER A 101 -4.47 9.46 -10.74
CA SER A 101 -5.70 8.84 -11.23
C SER A 101 -5.65 7.30 -11.13
N ARG A 102 -4.47 6.71 -11.33
CA ARG A 102 -4.23 5.26 -11.14
C ARG A 102 -4.46 4.80 -9.71
N MET A 103 -4.03 5.61 -8.73
CA MET A 103 -4.25 5.31 -7.31
C MET A 103 -5.73 5.35 -6.98
N GLN A 104 -6.42 6.41 -7.41
CA GLN A 104 -7.87 6.55 -7.25
C GLN A 104 -8.62 5.37 -7.89
N SER A 105 -8.28 5.02 -9.13
CA SER A 105 -8.90 3.89 -9.84
C SER A 105 -8.68 2.57 -9.11
N LEU A 106 -7.46 2.33 -8.60
CA LEU A 106 -7.14 1.14 -7.84
C LEU A 106 -7.97 1.05 -6.55
N MET A 107 -7.99 2.12 -5.76
CA MET A 107 -8.74 2.13 -4.50
C MET A 107 -10.25 2.00 -4.74
N THR A 108 -10.79 2.64 -5.77
CA THR A 108 -12.20 2.54 -6.18
C THR A 108 -12.56 1.11 -6.61
N LEU A 109 -11.70 0.45 -7.40
CA LEU A 109 -11.90 -0.92 -7.85
C LEU A 109 -12.10 -1.89 -6.68
N PHE A 110 -11.37 -1.69 -5.60
CA PHE A 110 -11.43 -2.54 -4.40
C PHE A 110 -12.37 -2.04 -3.30
N GLY A 111 -13.14 -0.96 -3.56
CA GLY A 111 -14.08 -0.38 -2.58
C GLY A 111 -13.37 0.27 -1.38
N LEU A 112 -12.16 0.78 -1.56
CA LEU A 112 -11.31 1.36 -0.52
C LEU A 112 -11.21 2.89 -0.61
N ASN A 113 -12.22 3.57 -1.15
CA ASN A 113 -12.19 5.03 -1.29
C ASN A 113 -12.03 5.74 0.06
N ASP A 114 -12.66 5.23 1.12
CA ASP A 114 -12.58 5.80 2.48
C ASP A 114 -11.17 5.64 3.11
N CYS A 115 -10.30 4.87 2.48
CA CYS A 115 -8.90 4.74 2.87
C CYS A 115 -7.98 5.73 2.13
N ILE A 116 -8.51 6.60 1.28
CA ILE A 116 -7.80 7.75 0.69
C ILE A 116 -8.03 8.94 1.59
N LEU A 117 -7.03 9.27 2.40
CA LEU A 117 -7.15 10.27 3.45
C LEU A 117 -6.75 11.66 2.92
N THR A 118 -7.72 12.55 2.78
CA THR A 118 -7.55 13.90 2.24
C THR A 118 -7.72 14.97 3.31
N SER A 119 -8.37 14.64 4.42
CA SER A 119 -8.56 15.55 5.54
C SER A 119 -8.55 14.82 6.88
N GLN A 120 -8.23 15.56 7.96
CA GLN A 120 -8.20 15.00 9.31
C GLN A 120 -9.58 14.54 9.82
N LYS A 121 -10.67 15.02 9.23
CA LYS A 121 -12.03 14.61 9.59
C LYS A 121 -12.32 13.13 9.30
N GLU A 122 -11.58 12.57 8.35
CA GLU A 122 -11.74 11.16 7.92
C GLU A 122 -10.98 10.18 8.84
N TRP A 123 -10.03 10.67 9.64
CA TRP A 123 -9.08 9.83 10.36
C TRP A 123 -9.74 8.98 11.45
N GLU A 124 -10.74 9.52 12.16
CA GLU A 124 -11.38 8.81 13.27
C GLU A 124 -12.04 7.51 12.78
N PHE A 125 -12.70 7.57 11.64
CA PHE A 125 -13.26 6.38 10.99
C PHE A 125 -12.16 5.45 10.44
N ALA A 126 -11.11 6.02 9.87
CA ALA A 126 -10.04 5.26 9.25
C ALA A 126 -9.21 4.45 10.27
N TYR A 127 -9.08 4.91 11.51
CA TYR A 127 -8.32 4.17 12.53
C TYR A 127 -8.89 2.77 12.79
N ASP A 128 -10.17 2.59 12.70
CA ASP A 128 -10.88 1.32 12.95
C ASP A 128 -11.62 0.83 11.69
N TYR A 129 -11.15 1.21 10.49
CA TYR A 129 -11.79 0.86 9.23
C TYR A 129 -11.94 -0.66 9.08
N PRO A 130 -13.18 -1.16 8.84
CA PRO A 130 -13.46 -2.58 8.77
C PRO A 130 -13.10 -3.18 7.41
N PHE A 131 -11.83 -3.53 7.19
CA PHE A 131 -11.38 -4.13 5.93
C PHE A 131 -12.09 -5.45 5.64
N ASN A 132 -12.89 -5.50 4.58
CA ASN A 132 -13.52 -6.73 4.10
C ASN A 132 -12.61 -7.47 3.11
N PHE A 133 -11.68 -8.25 3.63
CA PHE A 133 -10.73 -9.00 2.79
C PHE A 133 -11.38 -10.09 1.94
N SER A 134 -12.53 -10.64 2.33
CA SER A 134 -13.28 -11.59 1.49
C SER A 134 -13.78 -10.91 0.23
N TYR A 135 -14.34 -9.70 0.34
CA TYR A 135 -14.74 -8.89 -0.81
C TYR A 135 -13.54 -8.52 -1.69
N ILE A 136 -12.44 -8.05 -1.09
CA ILE A 136 -11.19 -7.72 -1.81
C ILE A 136 -10.68 -8.94 -2.59
N ASN A 137 -10.70 -10.12 -2.00
CA ASN A 137 -10.26 -11.35 -2.66
C ASN A 137 -11.16 -11.72 -3.85
N SER A 138 -12.47 -11.57 -3.76
CA SER A 138 -13.38 -11.84 -4.88
C SER A 138 -13.12 -10.92 -6.07
N ILE A 139 -12.80 -9.64 -5.82
CA ILE A 139 -12.40 -8.70 -6.87
C ILE A 139 -11.06 -9.14 -7.49
N LYS A 140 -10.06 -9.52 -6.68
CA LYS A 140 -8.76 -10.01 -7.19
C LYS A 140 -8.92 -11.21 -8.13
N GLU A 141 -9.74 -12.18 -7.75
CA GLU A 141 -10.03 -13.35 -8.58
C GLU A 141 -10.69 -12.96 -9.91
N THR A 142 -11.68 -12.08 -9.86
CA THR A 142 -12.35 -11.57 -11.05
C THR A 142 -11.38 -10.87 -12.01
N GLU A 143 -10.53 -9.98 -11.49
CA GLU A 143 -9.56 -9.24 -12.30
C GLU A 143 -8.44 -10.15 -12.83
N LEU A 144 -8.06 -11.18 -12.08
CA LEU A 144 -7.10 -12.19 -12.55
C LEU A 144 -7.63 -12.97 -13.76
N VAL A 145 -8.90 -13.39 -13.72
CA VAL A 145 -9.55 -14.08 -14.86
C VAL A 145 -9.58 -13.18 -16.10
N LYS A 146 -10.01 -11.93 -15.95
CA LYS A 146 -10.03 -10.95 -17.04
C LYS A 146 -8.64 -10.73 -17.63
N SER A 147 -7.63 -10.55 -16.78
CA SER A 147 -6.26 -10.31 -17.21
C SER A 147 -5.66 -11.50 -17.96
N LYS A 148 -5.92 -12.72 -17.50
CA LYS A 148 -5.50 -13.94 -18.20
C LYS A 148 -6.15 -14.05 -19.58
N ALA A 149 -7.48 -13.88 -19.65
CA ALA A 149 -8.20 -13.93 -20.91
C ALA A 149 -7.70 -12.87 -21.92
N PHE A 150 -7.38 -11.68 -21.45
CA PHE A 150 -6.80 -10.63 -22.29
C PHE A 150 -5.42 -11.02 -22.84
N ILE A 151 -4.53 -11.57 -22.00
CA ILE A 151 -3.19 -12.02 -22.43
C ILE A 151 -3.32 -13.17 -23.44
N ASP A 152 -4.16 -14.16 -23.17
CA ASP A 152 -4.37 -15.30 -24.06
C ASP A 152 -4.86 -14.85 -25.44
N ASN A 153 -5.81 -13.92 -25.48
CA ASN A 153 -6.30 -13.32 -26.74
C ASN A 153 -5.20 -12.58 -27.51
N LEU A 154 -4.31 -11.86 -26.81
CA LEU A 154 -3.17 -11.20 -27.46
C LEU A 154 -2.19 -12.21 -28.07
N LEU A 155 -1.84 -13.26 -27.32
CA LEU A 155 -0.93 -14.31 -27.79
C LEU A 155 -1.49 -15.04 -29.03
N MET A 156 -2.81 -15.34 -29.03
CA MET A 156 -3.47 -15.94 -30.19
C MET A 156 -3.44 -15.04 -31.44
N LYS A 157 -3.58 -13.72 -31.28
CA LYS A 157 -3.48 -12.77 -32.40
C LYS A 157 -2.06 -12.73 -32.96
N CYS A 158 -1.05 -12.59 -32.11
CA CYS A 158 0.36 -12.57 -32.53
C CYS A 158 0.76 -13.85 -33.27
N SER A 159 0.25 -15.03 -32.83
CA SER A 159 0.54 -16.32 -33.51
C SER A 159 -0.07 -16.43 -34.92
N LYS A 160 -1.18 -15.71 -35.18
CA LYS A 160 -1.83 -15.71 -36.52
C LYS A 160 -1.22 -14.73 -37.51
N GLU A 161 -0.55 -13.68 -37.02
CA GLU A 161 0.14 -12.67 -37.85
C GLU A 161 1.55 -13.11 -38.24
N SER A 162 2.05 -14.22 -37.68
CA SER A 162 3.41 -14.75 -37.94
C SER A 162 3.41 -15.89 -38.95
N LEU A 163 2.28 -16.19 -39.61
CA LEU A 163 2.11 -17.18 -40.68
C LEU A 163 1.72 -16.49 -41.99
#